data_50395aa23d2b01644be359bc99575190
#
_entry.id   50395aa23d2b01644be359bc99575190
#
_cell.length_a   1.000
_cell.length_b   1.000
_cell.length_c   1.000
_cell.angle_alpha   90.00
_cell.angle_beta   90.00
_cell.angle_gamma   90.00
#
_symmetry.space_group_name_H-M   'P 1'
#
loop_
_entity.id
_entity.type
_entity.pdbx_description
1 polymer ?
#
loop_
_entity_poly.entity_id
_entity_poly.type
_entity_poly.pdbx_seq_one_letter_code
_entity_poly.pdbx_strand_id
1 'polypeptide(L)'
;MFKKTTLAITIALASSLTTFPTIAQAETQQVIVNQSATAFLDGYAKMADLLYTKSYEDAIRLQAAIKAFAKNPTKETLENTKKVWLEAREAYGVTESFRLSNGPIDAEEGWVAEAYGALEGQINAWPLDENMIDYTLDAEGKPTKGNIIDSKGSFTPADGGEKPTPVNIDKIDIETITALNENGGEANVASGWHAIEFLLWGQDQDYQNMISDNVTKGPMTAGQRPITDFTTDEFAQRRLDYLVAAADKLVVDLDLVKSAWAEQVKDNAGLYRAALLGKLTGADADKNIDQKEALKQIFAGMGMFIKSELANERIAVAVLTPSEEDEHSCFSDNTHRDIDTNYKSFKYLLTGQIEGKQVGFNLLSQVSADQRKDIEGLIANIEERIAKVDELAKTKMHFDYQIHPENKEEAKNIVRLKNDLRKLGDKMILVAKAMGISLTAEDVTDAEETKL
;
A
#
# COMPACT_ATOMS: atom_id res chain seq x y z
N MET A 1 76.71 41.23 23.63
CA MET A 1 75.62 41.87 24.40
C MET A 1 74.32 41.60 23.70
N PHE A 2 73.68 40.52 24.04
CA PHE A 2 72.41 40.14 23.40
C PHE A 2 71.29 40.26 24.40
N LYS A 3 70.34 41.14 24.11
CA LYS A 3 69.10 41.29 24.91
C LYS A 3 68.08 40.13 24.59
N LYS A 4 67.76 39.39 25.58
CA LYS A 4 66.62 38.39 25.54
C LYS A 4 65.32 39.13 25.70
N THR A 5 64.46 39.06 24.71
CA THR A 5 63.08 39.52 24.79
C THR A 5 62.20 38.32 25.15
N THR A 6 61.58 38.36 26.31
CA THR A 6 60.65 37.31 26.75
C THR A 6 59.25 37.64 26.21
N LEU A 7 58.73 36.75 25.35
CA LEU A 7 57.35 36.82 24.83
C LEU A 7 56.44 36.06 25.77
N ALA A 8 55.54 36.77 26.46
CA ALA A 8 54.49 36.16 27.30
C ALA A 8 53.31 35.76 26.39
N ILE A 9 53.06 34.47 26.24
CA ILE A 9 51.87 33.94 25.58
C ILE A 9 50.78 33.82 26.61
N THR A 10 49.74 34.64 26.53
CA THR A 10 48.51 34.52 27.29
C THR A 10 47.59 33.52 26.60
N ILE A 11 47.47 32.33 27.17
CA ILE A 11 46.51 31.33 26.72
C ILE A 11 45.14 31.68 27.33
N ALA A 12 44.22 32.17 26.51
CA ALA A 12 42.80 32.30 26.91
C ALA A 12 42.15 30.94 26.82
N LEU A 13 41.88 30.31 27.95
CA LEU A 13 41.00 29.14 28.03
C LEU A 13 39.55 29.61 27.78
N ALA A 14 39.04 29.37 26.59
CA ALA A 14 37.59 29.40 26.33
C ALA A 14 36.97 28.12 26.92
N SER A 15 36.44 28.19 28.13
CA SER A 15 35.62 27.13 28.70
C SER A 15 34.28 27.11 27.95
N SER A 16 34.13 26.21 27.01
CA SER A 16 32.82 25.82 26.47
C SER A 16 32.06 25.09 27.58
N LEU A 17 31.13 25.78 28.21
CA LEU A 17 30.14 25.20 29.10
C LEU A 17 29.19 24.34 28.26
N THR A 18 29.52 23.07 28.09
CA THR A 18 28.54 22.04 27.69
C THR A 18 27.63 21.84 28.90
N THR A 19 26.45 22.46 28.86
CA THR A 19 25.40 22.21 29.84
C THR A 19 24.88 20.78 29.62
N PHE A 20 25.36 19.85 30.46
CA PHE A 20 24.72 18.54 30.57
C PHE A 20 23.33 18.76 31.22
N PRO A 21 22.25 18.15 30.65
CA PRO A 21 20.94 18.25 31.31
C PRO A 21 21.02 17.67 32.70
N THR A 22 20.39 18.34 33.67
CA THR A 22 20.27 17.83 35.05
C THR A 22 19.38 16.57 35.02
N ILE A 23 19.56 15.68 36.02
CA ILE A 23 18.74 14.46 36.16
C ILE A 23 17.23 14.81 36.09
N ALA A 24 16.81 15.86 36.78
CA ALA A 24 15.41 16.33 36.75
C ALA A 24 14.93 16.77 35.37
N GLN A 25 15.78 17.35 34.52
CA GLN A 25 15.45 17.69 33.12
C GLN A 25 15.35 16.44 32.24
N ALA A 26 16.24 15.47 32.43
CA ALA A 26 16.20 14.20 31.75
C ALA A 26 14.94 13.37 32.09
N GLU A 27 14.56 13.32 33.38
CA GLU A 27 13.33 12.68 33.84
C GLU A 27 12.07 13.35 33.30
N THR A 28 12.02 14.69 33.28
CA THR A 28 10.89 15.44 32.73
C THR A 28 10.76 15.19 31.22
N GLN A 29 11.86 15.17 30.48
CA GLN A 29 11.85 14.90 29.04
C GLN A 29 11.40 13.45 28.73
N GLN A 30 11.84 12.47 29.53
CA GLN A 30 11.41 11.07 29.39
C GLN A 30 9.91 10.90 29.65
N VAL A 31 9.34 11.59 30.63
CA VAL A 31 7.89 11.57 30.90
C VAL A 31 7.11 12.17 29.75
N ILE A 32 7.56 13.28 29.15
CA ILE A 32 6.92 13.90 27.98
C ILE A 32 6.96 12.96 26.76
N VAL A 33 8.10 12.34 26.49
CA VAL A 33 8.25 11.37 25.38
C VAL A 33 7.30 10.18 25.56
N ASN A 34 7.19 9.62 26.77
CA ASN A 34 6.29 8.51 27.06
C ASN A 34 4.81 8.89 26.88
N GLN A 35 4.41 10.12 27.26
CA GLN A 35 3.04 10.59 27.03
C GLN A 35 2.73 10.77 25.54
N SER A 36 3.66 11.33 24.77
CA SER A 36 3.53 11.46 23.31
C SER A 36 3.47 10.10 22.62
N ALA A 37 4.27 9.14 23.06
CA ALA A 37 4.26 7.76 22.58
C ALA A 37 2.89 7.09 22.79
N THR A 38 2.35 7.17 24.01
CA THR A 38 1.02 6.63 24.31
C THR A 38 -0.07 7.30 23.48
N ALA A 39 -0.04 8.63 23.36
CA ALA A 39 -1.02 9.37 22.57
C ALA A 39 -0.93 9.03 21.08
N PHE A 40 0.27 8.80 20.55
CA PHE A 40 0.47 8.37 19.16
C PHE A 40 -0.11 6.96 18.94
N LEU A 41 0.22 5.97 19.78
CA LEU A 41 -0.27 4.60 19.62
C LEU A 41 -1.80 4.51 19.77
N ASP A 42 -2.39 5.22 20.72
CA ASP A 42 -3.86 5.32 20.84
C ASP A 42 -4.48 5.93 19.56
N GLY A 43 -3.87 6.99 19.02
CA GLY A 43 -4.30 7.63 17.79
C GLY A 43 -4.14 6.75 16.57
N TYR A 44 -3.00 6.04 16.44
CA TYR A 44 -2.70 5.09 15.37
C TYR A 44 -3.75 3.97 15.34
N ALA A 45 -3.99 3.31 16.47
CA ALA A 45 -4.99 2.25 16.58
C ALA A 45 -6.41 2.73 16.24
N LYS A 46 -6.77 3.95 16.66
CA LYS A 46 -8.07 4.55 16.32
C LYS A 46 -8.21 4.87 14.83
N MET A 47 -7.14 5.37 14.20
CA MET A 47 -7.15 5.65 12.77
C MET A 47 -7.23 4.37 11.97
N ALA A 48 -6.52 3.31 12.35
CA ALA A 48 -6.60 2.00 11.73
C ALA A 48 -8.04 1.43 11.81
N ASP A 49 -8.67 1.46 12.98
CA ASP A 49 -10.05 1.01 13.16
C ASP A 49 -11.03 1.75 12.24
N LEU A 50 -10.92 3.08 12.15
CA LEU A 50 -11.79 3.89 11.28
C LEU A 50 -11.56 3.59 9.79
N LEU A 51 -10.30 3.50 9.35
CA LEU A 51 -9.97 3.35 7.93
C LEU A 51 -10.24 1.92 7.45
N TYR A 52 -9.86 0.89 8.20
CA TYR A 52 -10.19 -0.50 7.86
C TYR A 52 -11.70 -0.79 7.97
N THR A 53 -12.42 -0.16 8.90
CA THR A 53 -13.89 -0.26 8.94
C THR A 53 -14.51 0.31 7.67
N LYS A 54 -14.04 1.48 7.21
CA LYS A 54 -14.53 2.09 5.96
C LYS A 54 -14.21 1.23 4.74
N SER A 55 -12.99 0.70 4.65
CA SER A 55 -12.58 -0.21 3.57
C SER A 55 -13.46 -1.47 3.54
N TYR A 56 -13.70 -2.08 4.69
CA TYR A 56 -14.60 -3.24 4.81
C TYR A 56 -16.04 -2.93 4.38
N GLU A 57 -16.61 -1.81 4.82
CA GLU A 57 -17.96 -1.39 4.43
C GLU A 57 -18.06 -1.17 2.92
N ASP A 58 -17.04 -0.60 2.30
CA ASP A 58 -17.01 -0.38 0.86
C ASP A 58 -16.79 -1.69 0.07
N ALA A 59 -16.02 -2.62 0.61
CA ALA A 59 -15.91 -3.97 0.04
C ALA A 59 -17.25 -4.74 0.09
N ILE A 60 -18.05 -4.57 1.13
CA ILE A 60 -19.43 -5.09 1.16
C ILE A 60 -20.30 -4.49 0.06
N ARG A 61 -20.18 -3.17 -0.18
CA ARG A 61 -20.90 -2.52 -1.28
C ARG A 61 -20.46 -3.07 -2.65
N LEU A 62 -19.16 -3.29 -2.84
CA LEU A 62 -18.61 -3.90 -4.04
C LEU A 62 -19.12 -5.33 -4.22
N GLN A 63 -19.09 -6.14 -3.15
CA GLN A 63 -19.63 -7.50 -3.17
C GLN A 63 -21.11 -7.52 -3.58
N ALA A 64 -21.91 -6.60 -3.05
CA ALA A 64 -23.33 -6.50 -3.40
C ALA A 64 -23.52 -6.11 -4.88
N ALA A 65 -22.71 -5.19 -5.42
CA ALA A 65 -22.74 -4.80 -6.83
C ALA A 65 -22.35 -5.98 -7.74
N ILE A 66 -21.30 -6.72 -7.38
CA ILE A 66 -20.84 -7.92 -8.11
C ILE A 66 -21.92 -9.00 -8.12
N LYS A 67 -22.55 -9.28 -6.98
CA LYS A 67 -23.67 -10.26 -6.91
C LYS A 67 -24.89 -9.83 -7.71
N ALA A 68 -25.19 -8.54 -7.75
CA ALA A 68 -26.24 -7.99 -8.60
C ALA A 68 -25.92 -8.12 -10.10
N PHE A 69 -24.67 -7.82 -10.47
CA PHE A 69 -24.16 -8.03 -11.83
C PHE A 69 -24.21 -9.51 -12.20
N ALA A 70 -23.71 -10.42 -11.37
CA ALA A 70 -23.73 -11.85 -11.64
C ALA A 70 -25.15 -12.41 -11.86
N LYS A 71 -26.13 -11.85 -11.13
CA LYS A 71 -27.55 -12.24 -11.27
C LYS A 71 -28.18 -11.70 -12.58
N ASN A 72 -27.75 -10.56 -13.06
CA ASN A 72 -28.28 -9.91 -14.27
C ASN A 72 -27.16 -9.20 -15.02
N PRO A 73 -26.31 -9.97 -15.76
CA PRO A 73 -25.16 -9.40 -16.45
C PRO A 73 -25.62 -8.59 -17.66
N THR A 74 -25.53 -7.28 -17.54
CA THR A 74 -25.80 -6.30 -18.60
C THR A 74 -24.64 -5.31 -18.64
N LYS A 75 -24.50 -4.57 -19.74
CA LYS A 75 -23.50 -3.50 -19.84
C LYS A 75 -23.67 -2.46 -18.74
N GLU A 76 -24.90 -2.10 -18.39
CA GLU A 76 -25.20 -1.14 -17.33
C GLU A 76 -24.74 -1.64 -15.95
N THR A 77 -25.05 -2.90 -15.61
CA THR A 77 -24.64 -3.47 -14.31
C THR A 77 -23.13 -3.71 -14.23
N LEU A 78 -22.46 -4.01 -15.34
CA LEU A 78 -21.00 -4.07 -15.42
C LEU A 78 -20.37 -2.71 -15.13
N GLU A 79 -20.80 -1.66 -15.83
CA GLU A 79 -20.27 -0.30 -15.62
C GLU A 79 -20.56 0.23 -14.21
N ASN A 80 -21.72 -0.10 -13.65
CA ASN A 80 -22.00 0.21 -12.25
C ASN A 80 -21.06 -0.51 -11.28
N THR A 81 -20.75 -1.78 -11.55
CA THR A 81 -19.84 -2.58 -10.72
C THR A 81 -18.41 -2.02 -10.79
N LYS A 82 -17.92 -1.69 -11.98
CA LYS A 82 -16.64 -1.00 -12.18
C LYS A 82 -16.56 0.29 -11.37
N LYS A 83 -17.60 1.14 -11.44
CA LYS A 83 -17.66 2.37 -10.67
C LYS A 83 -17.60 2.12 -9.16
N VAL A 84 -18.32 1.12 -8.66
CA VAL A 84 -18.29 0.76 -7.23
C VAL A 84 -16.91 0.23 -6.81
N TRP A 85 -16.22 -0.50 -7.69
CA TRP A 85 -14.84 -0.93 -7.45
C TRP A 85 -13.90 0.27 -7.28
N LEU A 86 -13.93 1.24 -8.20
CA LEU A 86 -13.13 2.46 -8.13
C LEU A 86 -13.38 3.24 -6.82
N GLU A 87 -14.65 3.38 -6.41
CA GLU A 87 -15.01 4.04 -5.15
C GLU A 87 -14.51 3.27 -3.92
N ALA A 88 -14.61 1.93 -3.93
CA ALA A 88 -14.18 1.09 -2.82
C ALA A 88 -12.66 1.01 -2.72
N ARG A 89 -11.95 1.05 -3.84
CA ARG A 89 -10.48 1.08 -3.92
C ARG A 89 -9.89 2.31 -3.21
N GLU A 90 -10.56 3.48 -3.30
CA GLU A 90 -10.16 4.70 -2.57
C GLU A 90 -10.10 4.46 -1.05
N ALA A 91 -11.09 3.75 -0.50
CA ALA A 91 -11.16 3.46 0.93
C ALA A 91 -10.09 2.45 1.37
N TYR A 92 -9.69 1.52 0.51
CA TYR A 92 -8.58 0.62 0.77
C TYR A 92 -7.24 1.36 0.69
N GLY A 93 -7.00 2.14 -0.36
CA GLY A 93 -5.74 2.85 -0.59
C GLY A 93 -5.27 3.72 0.58
N VAL A 94 -6.21 4.28 1.38
CA VAL A 94 -5.85 5.04 2.59
C VAL A 94 -5.51 4.18 3.81
N THR A 95 -5.54 2.84 3.71
CA THR A 95 -5.07 1.91 4.76
C THR A 95 -3.63 1.47 4.58
N GLU A 96 -3.03 1.71 3.44
CA GLU A 96 -1.76 1.13 3.00
C GLU A 96 -0.55 1.46 3.91
N SER A 97 -0.51 2.63 4.56
CA SER A 97 0.59 2.97 5.48
C SER A 97 0.54 2.24 6.83
N PHE A 98 -0.44 1.36 7.05
CA PHE A 98 -0.43 0.41 8.17
C PHE A 98 0.31 -0.89 7.85
N ARG A 99 0.76 -1.06 6.62
CA ARG A 99 1.65 -2.13 6.19
C ARG A 99 3.09 -1.90 6.67
N LEU A 100 3.93 -2.92 6.49
CA LEU A 100 5.38 -2.89 6.76
C LEU A 100 5.73 -2.55 8.22
N SER A 101 4.76 -2.74 9.12
CA SER A 101 4.90 -2.48 10.55
C SER A 101 4.77 -3.75 11.42
N ASN A 102 4.87 -4.93 10.83
CA ASN A 102 4.63 -6.22 11.47
C ASN A 102 3.24 -6.27 12.15
N GLY A 103 2.25 -5.74 11.45
CA GLY A 103 0.87 -5.58 11.89
C GLY A 103 -0.08 -6.68 11.40
N PRO A 104 -1.38 -6.56 11.66
CA PRO A 104 -2.36 -7.63 11.35
C PRO A 104 -2.48 -8.01 9.89
N ILE A 105 -2.13 -7.12 8.96
CA ILE A 105 -2.27 -7.38 7.52
C ILE A 105 -1.07 -8.13 6.94
N ASP A 106 0.14 -7.94 7.50
CA ASP A 106 1.38 -8.37 6.87
C ASP A 106 2.42 -8.99 7.82
N ALA A 107 2.05 -9.24 9.07
CA ALA A 107 2.95 -9.98 9.96
C ALA A 107 3.09 -11.42 9.47
N GLU A 108 4.30 -11.82 9.08
CA GLU A 108 4.59 -13.16 8.53
C GLU A 108 4.86 -14.21 9.61
N GLU A 109 5.25 -13.78 10.81
CA GLU A 109 5.66 -14.68 11.90
C GLU A 109 5.00 -14.32 13.24
N GLY A 110 4.98 -15.29 14.13
CA GLY A 110 4.51 -15.15 15.50
C GLY A 110 2.99 -15.08 15.63
N TRP A 111 2.53 -14.74 16.84
CA TRP A 111 1.11 -14.80 17.18
C TRP A 111 0.21 -13.86 16.35
N VAL A 112 0.75 -12.77 15.80
CA VAL A 112 -0.01 -11.84 14.94
C VAL A 112 -0.32 -12.53 13.62
N ALA A 113 0.66 -13.15 12.98
CA ALA A 113 0.47 -13.94 11.76
C ALA A 113 -0.52 -15.12 11.99
N GLU A 114 -0.35 -15.84 13.11
CA GLU A 114 -1.26 -16.94 13.49
C GLU A 114 -2.71 -16.49 13.71
N ALA A 115 -2.90 -15.27 14.24
CA ALA A 115 -4.23 -14.75 14.55
C ALA A 115 -4.94 -14.13 13.32
N TYR A 116 -4.19 -13.53 12.39
CA TYR A 116 -4.75 -12.71 11.30
C TYR A 116 -4.33 -13.13 9.90
N GLY A 117 -3.36 -14.05 9.74
CA GLY A 117 -3.12 -14.80 8.51
C GLY A 117 -2.23 -14.13 7.47
N ALA A 118 -1.54 -12.99 7.78
CA ALA A 118 -0.67 -12.28 6.82
C ALA A 118 -1.37 -12.05 5.47
N LEU A 119 -2.52 -11.38 5.47
CA LEU A 119 -3.47 -11.38 4.35
C LEU A 119 -3.15 -10.36 3.25
N GLU A 120 -2.04 -9.65 3.32
CA GLU A 120 -1.70 -8.66 2.31
C GLU A 120 -1.67 -9.27 0.91
N GLY A 121 -0.93 -10.37 0.72
CA GLY A 121 -0.86 -11.08 -0.55
C GLY A 121 -2.19 -11.67 -1.04
N GLN A 122 -3.18 -11.86 -0.14
CA GLN A 122 -4.53 -12.29 -0.49
C GLN A 122 -5.47 -11.13 -0.85
N ILE A 123 -5.14 -9.90 -0.37
CA ILE A 123 -6.00 -8.72 -0.52
C ILE A 123 -5.52 -7.83 -1.66
N ASN A 124 -4.19 -7.64 -1.83
CA ASN A 124 -3.68 -6.59 -2.69
C ASN A 124 -2.35 -6.94 -3.42
N ALA A 125 -2.02 -8.22 -3.58
CA ALA A 125 -0.82 -8.62 -4.29
C ALA A 125 -0.78 -8.08 -5.72
N TRP A 126 0.40 -7.68 -6.16
CA TRP A 126 0.76 -7.19 -7.48
C TRP A 126 2.26 -7.43 -7.72
N PRO A 127 2.74 -7.70 -8.94
CA PRO A 127 1.99 -7.85 -10.20
C PRO A 127 1.23 -9.18 -10.31
N LEU A 128 0.31 -9.26 -11.28
CA LEU A 128 -0.61 -10.36 -11.49
C LEU A 128 -0.35 -11.04 -12.83
N ASP A 129 -0.18 -12.38 -12.86
CA ASP A 129 -0.20 -13.17 -14.10
C ASP A 129 -1.65 -13.30 -14.61
N GLU A 130 -2.03 -12.45 -15.52
CA GLU A 130 -3.34 -12.41 -16.14
C GLU A 130 -3.73 -13.74 -16.77
N ASN A 131 -2.77 -14.39 -17.46
CA ASN A 131 -2.98 -15.67 -18.14
C ASN A 131 -3.31 -16.81 -17.17
N MET A 132 -3.01 -16.66 -15.88
CA MET A 132 -3.44 -17.64 -14.89
C MET A 132 -4.95 -17.56 -14.65
N ILE A 133 -5.52 -16.37 -14.59
CA ILE A 133 -6.95 -16.16 -14.28
C ILE A 133 -7.83 -16.40 -15.48
N ASP A 134 -7.63 -15.65 -16.58
CA ASP A 134 -8.47 -15.65 -17.76
C ASP A 134 -7.61 -15.39 -19.02
N TYR A 135 -8.22 -15.35 -20.19
CA TYR A 135 -7.52 -15.08 -21.42
C TYR A 135 -6.97 -13.65 -21.47
N THR A 136 -5.81 -13.55 -22.08
CA THR A 136 -5.24 -12.32 -22.65
C THR A 136 -5.20 -12.45 -24.18
N LEU A 137 -4.81 -11.40 -24.89
CA LEU A 137 -4.60 -11.46 -26.34
C LEU A 137 -3.12 -11.68 -26.64
N ASP A 138 -2.82 -12.67 -27.48
CA ASP A 138 -1.48 -12.86 -28.01
C ASP A 138 -1.09 -11.79 -29.03
N ALA A 139 0.14 -11.84 -29.54
CA ALA A 139 0.65 -10.89 -30.53
C ALA A 139 -0.17 -10.81 -31.82
N GLU A 140 -0.95 -11.86 -32.13
CA GLU A 140 -1.85 -11.94 -33.29
C GLU A 140 -3.28 -11.49 -32.93
N GLY A 141 -3.53 -11.04 -31.68
CA GLY A 141 -4.85 -10.63 -31.19
C GLY A 141 -5.79 -11.79 -30.91
N LYS A 142 -5.29 -13.01 -30.70
CA LYS A 142 -6.10 -14.18 -30.35
C LYS A 142 -6.10 -14.45 -28.87
N PRO A 143 -7.23 -14.89 -28.29
CA PRO A 143 -7.31 -15.26 -26.89
C PRO A 143 -6.34 -16.41 -26.56
N THR A 144 -5.57 -16.25 -25.51
CA THR A 144 -4.76 -17.31 -24.89
C THR A 144 -5.65 -18.37 -24.25
N LYS A 145 -5.09 -19.51 -23.86
CA LYS A 145 -5.82 -20.63 -23.27
C LYS A 145 -5.01 -21.31 -22.17
N GLY A 146 -5.67 -22.14 -21.38
CA GLY A 146 -5.05 -22.91 -20.33
C GLY A 146 -5.08 -22.19 -18.96
N ASN A 147 -6.01 -21.26 -18.78
CA ASN A 147 -6.22 -20.50 -17.57
C ASN A 147 -7.29 -21.15 -16.64
N ILE A 148 -7.53 -20.54 -15.48
CA ILE A 148 -8.51 -21.03 -14.50
C ILE A 148 -9.93 -21.03 -15.08
N ILE A 149 -10.28 -20.07 -15.94
CA ILE A 149 -11.62 -19.94 -16.52
C ILE A 149 -11.90 -21.05 -17.55
N ASP A 150 -10.97 -21.33 -18.45
CA ASP A 150 -11.21 -22.28 -19.56
C ASP A 150 -10.79 -23.72 -19.24
N SER A 151 -10.19 -23.98 -18.07
CA SER A 151 -9.73 -25.29 -17.62
C SER A 151 -10.66 -25.93 -16.59
N LYS A 152 -10.50 -27.23 -16.37
CA LYS A 152 -11.24 -28.05 -15.37
C LYS A 152 -10.32 -29.10 -14.76
N GLY A 153 -10.75 -29.63 -13.61
CA GLY A 153 -10.00 -30.66 -12.89
C GLY A 153 -8.80 -30.10 -12.16
N SER A 154 -7.66 -30.78 -12.27
CA SER A 154 -6.43 -30.38 -11.60
C SER A 154 -5.73 -29.30 -12.42
N PHE A 155 -5.54 -28.12 -11.83
CA PHE A 155 -4.80 -26.99 -12.39
C PHE A 155 -3.51 -26.79 -11.58
N THR A 156 -2.41 -26.54 -12.24
CA THR A 156 -1.13 -26.22 -11.61
C THR A 156 -0.67 -24.86 -12.13
N PRO A 157 -0.56 -23.83 -11.26
CA PRO A 157 -0.04 -22.54 -11.66
C PRO A 157 1.38 -22.62 -12.26
N ALA A 158 1.83 -21.56 -12.90
CA ALA A 158 3.20 -21.46 -13.39
C ALA A 158 4.23 -21.54 -12.23
N ASP A 159 5.42 -22.06 -12.53
CA ASP A 159 6.56 -22.01 -11.61
C ASP A 159 7.18 -20.60 -11.70
N GLY A 160 6.92 -19.79 -10.69
CA GLY A 160 7.44 -18.43 -10.53
C GLY A 160 8.65 -18.35 -9.58
N GLY A 161 9.33 -19.48 -9.36
CA GLY A 161 10.49 -19.59 -8.45
C GLY A 161 10.26 -20.52 -7.27
N GLU A 162 9.00 -20.89 -7.05
CA GLU A 162 8.60 -21.90 -6.07
C GLU A 162 7.83 -23.02 -6.75
N LYS A 163 7.96 -24.23 -6.24
CA LYS A 163 7.26 -25.37 -6.83
C LYS A 163 5.75 -25.30 -6.59
N PRO A 164 4.94 -25.08 -7.63
CA PRO A 164 3.49 -25.01 -7.47
C PRO A 164 2.88 -26.38 -7.10
N THR A 165 1.76 -26.33 -6.41
CA THR A 165 0.96 -27.51 -6.06
C THR A 165 -0.32 -27.55 -6.87
N PRO A 166 -0.77 -28.73 -7.35
CA PRO A 166 -2.02 -28.85 -8.10
C PRO A 166 -3.23 -28.53 -7.22
N VAL A 167 -4.17 -27.76 -7.74
CA VAL A 167 -5.44 -27.41 -7.13
C VAL A 167 -6.58 -27.89 -8.01
N ASN A 168 -7.63 -28.49 -7.40
CA ASN A 168 -8.84 -28.83 -8.15
C ASN A 168 -9.69 -27.58 -8.36
N ILE A 169 -9.94 -27.23 -9.64
CA ILE A 169 -10.65 -26.03 -10.04
C ILE A 169 -12.03 -26.33 -10.67
N ASP A 170 -12.60 -27.51 -10.47
CA ASP A 170 -13.96 -27.82 -10.96
C ASP A 170 -15.01 -26.87 -10.41
N LYS A 171 -14.83 -26.43 -9.16
CA LYS A 171 -15.58 -25.37 -8.50
C LYS A 171 -14.65 -24.22 -8.15
N ILE A 172 -15.02 -23.00 -8.49
CA ILE A 172 -14.30 -21.80 -8.08
C ILE A 172 -15.05 -21.19 -6.87
N ASP A 173 -14.45 -21.30 -5.70
CA ASP A 173 -14.93 -20.72 -4.45
C ASP A 173 -13.75 -20.13 -3.64
N ILE A 174 -14.04 -19.60 -2.46
CA ILE A 174 -13.02 -18.97 -1.59
C ILE A 174 -11.85 -19.92 -1.32
N GLU A 175 -12.11 -21.18 -1.04
CA GLU A 175 -11.09 -22.18 -0.75
C GLU A 175 -10.16 -22.41 -1.97
N THR A 176 -10.76 -22.53 -3.15
CA THR A 176 -10.04 -22.73 -4.40
C THR A 176 -9.13 -21.55 -4.73
N ILE A 177 -9.65 -20.32 -4.70
CA ILE A 177 -8.84 -19.13 -5.04
C ILE A 177 -7.80 -18.83 -3.96
N THR A 178 -8.06 -19.15 -2.70
CA THR A 178 -7.05 -19.06 -1.63
C THR A 178 -5.89 -20.02 -1.87
N ALA A 179 -6.18 -21.25 -2.30
CA ALA A 179 -5.13 -22.25 -2.57
C ALA A 179 -4.33 -21.98 -3.87
N LEU A 180 -4.88 -21.18 -4.76
CA LEU A 180 -4.23 -20.77 -6.01
C LEU A 180 -3.36 -19.52 -5.83
N ASN A 181 -3.72 -18.63 -4.91
CA ASN A 181 -3.04 -17.36 -4.73
C ASN A 181 -1.59 -17.58 -4.26
N GLU A 182 -0.64 -16.99 -4.99
CA GLU A 182 0.82 -17.10 -4.77
C GLU A 182 1.37 -18.54 -4.83
N ASN A 183 0.58 -19.49 -5.28
CA ASN A 183 0.96 -20.88 -5.38
C ASN A 183 1.97 -21.09 -6.53
N GLY A 184 3.24 -21.18 -6.18
CA GLY A 184 4.37 -21.32 -7.13
C GLY A 184 5.11 -20.02 -7.43
N GLY A 185 4.65 -18.87 -6.91
CA GLY A 185 5.32 -17.58 -7.08
C GLY A 185 4.39 -16.39 -6.86
N GLU A 186 4.97 -15.26 -6.53
CA GLU A 186 4.25 -14.03 -6.15
C GLU A 186 3.28 -13.51 -7.24
N ALA A 187 3.64 -13.67 -8.52
CA ALA A 187 2.78 -13.24 -9.63
C ALA A 187 1.53 -14.13 -9.85
N ASN A 188 1.46 -15.31 -9.20
CA ASN A 188 0.30 -16.20 -9.31
C ASN A 188 -0.88 -15.69 -8.45
N VAL A 189 -1.27 -14.45 -8.63
CA VAL A 189 -2.35 -13.79 -7.89
C VAL A 189 -3.70 -14.31 -8.36
N ALA A 190 -4.52 -14.82 -7.43
CA ALA A 190 -5.84 -15.38 -7.73
C ALA A 190 -6.97 -14.71 -6.94
N SER A 191 -6.67 -13.80 -6.01
CA SER A 191 -7.65 -13.14 -5.14
C SER A 191 -7.34 -11.65 -4.98
N GLY A 192 -8.16 -10.93 -4.23
CA GLY A 192 -7.93 -9.54 -3.88
C GLY A 192 -8.42 -8.52 -4.92
N TRP A 193 -8.00 -7.28 -4.72
CA TRP A 193 -8.45 -6.14 -5.52
C TRP A 193 -8.13 -6.28 -7.00
N HIS A 194 -6.90 -6.69 -7.34
CA HIS A 194 -6.42 -6.74 -8.73
C HIS A 194 -6.98 -7.92 -9.51
N ALA A 195 -7.24 -9.06 -8.85
CA ALA A 195 -7.96 -10.17 -9.49
C ALA A 195 -9.41 -9.77 -9.84
N ILE A 196 -10.10 -9.03 -8.97
CA ILE A 196 -11.44 -8.49 -9.25
C ILE A 196 -11.37 -7.44 -10.38
N GLU A 197 -10.37 -6.58 -10.36
CA GLU A 197 -10.11 -5.57 -11.38
C GLU A 197 -9.93 -6.21 -12.76
N PHE A 198 -9.01 -7.17 -12.88
CA PHE A 198 -8.79 -7.90 -14.13
C PHE A 198 -10.04 -8.62 -14.63
N LEU A 199 -10.81 -9.27 -13.74
CA LEU A 199 -12.06 -9.91 -14.12
C LEU A 199 -13.10 -8.91 -14.66
N LEU A 200 -13.14 -7.68 -14.15
CA LEU A 200 -14.10 -6.66 -14.59
C LEU A 200 -13.68 -5.92 -15.86
N TRP A 201 -12.40 -5.56 -15.98
CA TRP A 201 -11.89 -4.74 -17.09
C TRP A 201 -11.26 -5.57 -18.20
N GLY A 202 -10.69 -6.75 -17.86
CA GLY A 202 -9.82 -7.49 -18.77
C GLY A 202 -8.46 -6.82 -18.91
N GLN A 203 -7.64 -7.39 -19.78
CA GLN A 203 -6.35 -6.83 -20.14
C GLN A 203 -6.53 -5.40 -20.68
N ASP A 204 -5.68 -4.48 -20.27
CA ASP A 204 -5.53 -3.23 -20.98
C ASP A 204 -4.82 -3.51 -22.32
N GLN A 205 -5.47 -3.16 -23.42
CA GLN A 205 -5.01 -3.51 -24.76
C GLN A 205 -4.07 -2.46 -25.37
N ASP A 206 -4.03 -1.27 -24.80
CA ASP A 206 -3.11 -0.22 -25.24
C ASP A 206 -1.68 -0.58 -24.89
N TYR A 207 -1.50 -1.42 -23.91
CA TYR A 207 -0.24 -1.93 -23.38
C TYR A 207 0.72 -2.53 -24.43
N GLN A 208 0.24 -3.37 -25.31
CA GLN A 208 1.09 -4.01 -26.34
C GLN A 208 1.78 -3.01 -27.27
N ASN A 209 1.41 -1.74 -27.18
CA ASN A 209 1.90 -0.65 -28.00
C ASN A 209 2.58 0.47 -27.23
N MET A 210 2.90 0.28 -25.95
CA MET A 210 3.44 1.32 -25.07
C MET A 210 4.69 2.04 -25.61
N ILE A 211 5.45 1.40 -26.48
CA ILE A 211 6.61 1.97 -27.18
C ILE A 211 6.24 2.46 -28.60
N SER A 212 4.99 2.33 -29.02
CA SER A 212 4.53 2.71 -30.35
C SER A 212 3.83 4.07 -30.36
N ASP A 213 3.86 4.72 -31.54
CA ASP A 213 3.12 5.96 -31.79
C ASP A 213 1.60 5.88 -31.48
N ASN A 214 1.04 4.69 -31.31
CA ASN A 214 -0.39 4.50 -31.08
C ASN A 214 -0.79 4.76 -29.62
N VAL A 215 0.09 4.45 -28.67
CA VAL A 215 -0.16 4.65 -27.23
C VAL A 215 -0.38 6.13 -26.89
N THR A 216 0.47 7.02 -27.43
CA THR A 216 0.35 8.48 -27.20
C THR A 216 -0.79 9.15 -27.96
N LYS A 217 -1.43 8.46 -28.89
CA LYS A 217 -2.52 8.95 -29.77
C LYS A 217 -3.84 8.24 -29.54
N GLY A 218 -3.83 7.16 -28.75
CA GLY A 218 -5.02 6.38 -28.41
C GLY A 218 -5.98 7.12 -27.50
N PRO A 219 -7.22 6.68 -27.43
CA PRO A 219 -8.14 7.16 -26.43
C PRO A 219 -7.65 6.76 -25.03
N MET A 220 -7.97 7.56 -24.03
CA MET A 220 -7.80 7.21 -22.60
C MET A 220 -8.83 6.12 -22.26
N THR A 221 -8.46 4.88 -22.45
CA THR A 221 -9.37 3.75 -22.26
C THR A 221 -8.70 2.66 -21.43
N ALA A 222 -9.25 2.42 -20.27
CA ALA A 222 -8.99 1.23 -19.47
C ALA A 222 -9.37 -0.06 -20.24
N GLY A 223 -9.07 -1.22 -19.68
CA GLY A 223 -9.43 -2.50 -20.24
C GLY A 223 -10.90 -2.60 -20.68
N GLN A 224 -11.14 -3.19 -21.84
CA GLN A 224 -12.43 -3.19 -22.55
C GLN A 224 -13.05 -4.60 -22.60
N ARG A 225 -13.14 -5.29 -21.44
CA ARG A 225 -13.76 -6.63 -21.41
C ARG A 225 -15.20 -6.58 -21.96
N PRO A 226 -15.50 -7.36 -22.99
CA PRO A 226 -16.82 -7.32 -23.59
C PRO A 226 -17.89 -7.99 -22.70
N ILE A 227 -19.10 -7.44 -22.69
CA ILE A 227 -20.22 -8.01 -21.92
C ILE A 227 -20.55 -9.45 -22.37
N THR A 228 -20.19 -9.84 -23.58
CA THR A 228 -20.35 -11.21 -24.08
C THR A 228 -19.64 -12.24 -23.22
N ASP A 229 -18.52 -11.89 -22.59
CA ASP A 229 -17.75 -12.74 -21.69
C ASP A 229 -18.54 -13.19 -20.47
N PHE A 230 -19.55 -12.42 -20.08
CA PHE A 230 -20.44 -12.67 -18.97
C PHE A 230 -21.85 -13.14 -19.36
N THR A 231 -22.15 -13.24 -20.68
CA THR A 231 -23.48 -13.54 -21.16
C THR A 231 -23.55 -14.71 -22.12
N THR A 232 -22.82 -14.65 -23.25
CA THR A 232 -22.93 -15.62 -24.34
C THR A 232 -21.68 -16.48 -24.54
N ASP A 233 -20.57 -16.12 -23.93
CA ASP A 233 -19.36 -16.94 -23.92
C ASP A 233 -19.60 -18.28 -23.21
N GLU A 234 -18.94 -19.35 -23.65
CA GLU A 234 -19.11 -20.69 -23.07
C GLU A 234 -18.68 -20.78 -21.58
N PHE A 235 -17.78 -19.88 -21.14
CA PHE A 235 -17.29 -19.79 -19.78
C PHE A 235 -17.93 -18.65 -18.96
N ALA A 236 -18.98 -17.99 -19.49
CA ALA A 236 -19.62 -16.84 -18.86
C ALA A 236 -20.01 -17.08 -17.41
N GLN A 237 -20.67 -18.21 -17.11
CA GLN A 237 -21.05 -18.53 -15.73
C GLN A 237 -19.85 -18.73 -14.83
N ARG A 238 -18.78 -19.34 -15.33
CA ARG A 238 -17.58 -19.62 -14.56
C ARG A 238 -16.83 -18.32 -14.21
N ARG A 239 -16.82 -17.35 -15.12
CA ARG A 239 -16.29 -15.99 -14.87
C ARG A 239 -17.08 -15.26 -13.79
N LEU A 240 -18.41 -15.37 -13.83
CA LEU A 240 -19.28 -14.80 -12.78
C LEU A 240 -19.08 -15.48 -11.42
N ASP A 241 -18.92 -16.80 -11.40
CA ASP A 241 -18.65 -17.57 -10.17
C ASP A 241 -17.32 -17.15 -9.56
N TYR A 242 -16.28 -16.96 -10.38
CA TYR A 242 -14.97 -16.48 -9.92
C TYR A 242 -15.09 -15.06 -9.33
N LEU A 243 -15.72 -14.15 -10.06
CA LEU A 243 -15.89 -12.76 -9.60
C LEU A 243 -16.63 -12.69 -8.26
N VAL A 244 -17.66 -13.52 -8.07
CA VAL A 244 -18.39 -13.62 -6.80
C VAL A 244 -17.49 -14.19 -5.70
N ALA A 245 -16.74 -15.26 -5.98
CA ALA A 245 -15.82 -15.86 -5.01
C ALA A 245 -14.72 -14.89 -4.56
N ALA A 246 -14.13 -14.15 -5.49
CA ALA A 246 -13.12 -13.14 -5.20
C ALA A 246 -13.68 -11.99 -4.33
N ALA A 247 -14.90 -11.53 -4.62
CA ALA A 247 -15.57 -10.52 -3.80
C ALA A 247 -15.94 -11.02 -2.40
N ASP A 248 -16.41 -12.27 -2.30
CA ASP A 248 -16.72 -12.91 -1.02
C ASP A 248 -15.47 -13.07 -0.16
N LYS A 249 -14.34 -13.50 -0.77
CA LYS A 249 -13.06 -13.61 -0.08
C LYS A 249 -12.54 -12.25 0.38
N LEU A 250 -12.54 -11.23 -0.46
CA LEU A 250 -12.09 -9.88 -0.11
C LEU A 250 -12.81 -9.35 1.14
N VAL A 251 -14.13 -9.57 1.24
CA VAL A 251 -14.91 -9.18 2.43
C VAL A 251 -14.51 -9.97 3.67
N VAL A 252 -14.26 -11.28 3.54
CA VAL A 252 -13.83 -12.13 4.67
C VAL A 252 -12.45 -11.68 5.17
N ASP A 253 -11.50 -11.45 4.27
CA ASP A 253 -10.14 -11.07 4.61
C ASP A 253 -10.09 -9.68 5.25
N LEU A 254 -10.81 -8.71 4.68
CA LEU A 254 -10.89 -7.36 5.27
C LEU A 254 -11.62 -7.34 6.63
N ASP A 255 -12.62 -8.21 6.85
CA ASP A 255 -13.26 -8.34 8.17
C ASP A 255 -12.27 -8.84 9.22
N LEU A 256 -11.42 -9.79 8.87
CA LEU A 256 -10.39 -10.31 9.76
C LEU A 256 -9.36 -9.23 10.12
N VAL A 257 -8.80 -8.52 9.13
CA VAL A 257 -7.84 -7.43 9.36
C VAL A 257 -8.48 -6.30 10.17
N LYS A 258 -9.68 -5.86 9.80
CA LYS A 258 -10.44 -4.84 10.55
C LYS A 258 -10.67 -5.28 11.99
N SER A 259 -11.02 -6.55 12.22
CA SER A 259 -11.32 -7.06 13.56
C SER A 259 -10.17 -6.89 14.55
N ALA A 260 -8.92 -6.95 14.07
CA ALA A 260 -7.72 -6.75 14.87
C ALA A 260 -7.69 -5.39 15.61
N TRP A 261 -8.34 -4.38 15.03
CA TRP A 261 -8.36 -3.00 15.51
C TRP A 261 -9.56 -2.63 16.39
N ALA A 262 -10.48 -3.57 16.62
CA ALA A 262 -11.67 -3.34 17.45
C ALA A 262 -11.30 -2.87 18.87
N GLU A 263 -12.16 -2.06 19.48
CA GLU A 263 -11.90 -1.52 20.84
C GLU A 263 -11.98 -2.59 21.94
N GLN A 264 -12.83 -3.58 21.73
CA GLN A 264 -13.07 -4.64 22.72
C GLN A 264 -12.43 -5.95 22.27
N VAL A 265 -11.71 -6.57 23.20
CA VAL A 265 -11.15 -7.91 22.95
C VAL A 265 -12.24 -8.96 23.07
N LYS A 266 -12.44 -9.70 22.00
CA LYS A 266 -13.29 -10.89 21.95
C LYS A 266 -12.67 -11.89 20.96
N ASP A 267 -12.19 -13.00 21.48
CA ASP A 267 -11.36 -13.92 20.71
C ASP A 267 -10.17 -13.16 20.07
N ASN A 268 -9.95 -13.24 18.75
CA ASN A 268 -8.91 -12.48 18.06
C ASN A 268 -9.31 -11.01 17.79
N ALA A 269 -10.60 -10.67 17.84
CA ALA A 269 -11.03 -9.28 17.64
C ALA A 269 -10.49 -8.37 18.76
N GLY A 270 -9.88 -7.23 18.38
CA GLY A 270 -9.29 -6.27 19.30
C GLY A 270 -8.01 -6.74 19.99
N LEU A 271 -7.58 -7.99 19.77
CA LEU A 271 -6.41 -8.56 20.45
C LEU A 271 -5.13 -7.80 20.08
N TYR A 272 -4.91 -7.53 18.79
CA TYR A 272 -3.75 -6.77 18.34
C TYR A 272 -3.75 -5.33 18.89
N ARG A 273 -4.89 -4.64 18.80
CA ARG A 273 -5.02 -3.29 19.37
C ARG A 273 -4.69 -3.26 20.86
N ALA A 274 -5.21 -4.20 21.63
CA ALA A 274 -4.93 -4.28 23.06
C ALA A 274 -3.47 -4.61 23.34
N ALA A 275 -2.83 -5.50 22.55
CA ALA A 275 -1.41 -5.80 22.65
C ALA A 275 -0.52 -4.59 22.33
N LEU A 276 -0.83 -3.88 21.24
CA LEU A 276 -0.13 -2.66 20.81
C LEU A 276 -0.18 -1.57 21.91
N LEU A 277 -1.30 -1.48 22.61
CA LEU A 277 -1.51 -0.50 23.70
C LEU A 277 -1.06 -1.02 25.07
N GLY A 278 -0.45 -2.21 25.19
CA GLY A 278 0.01 -2.80 26.42
C GLY A 278 -1.12 -3.09 27.43
N LYS A 279 -2.33 -3.40 26.94
CA LYS A 279 -3.56 -3.55 27.77
C LYS A 279 -3.95 -5.00 28.03
N LEU A 280 -3.25 -5.98 27.45
CA LEU A 280 -3.54 -7.39 27.68
C LEU A 280 -3.12 -7.83 29.08
N THR A 281 -3.93 -8.67 29.71
CA THR A 281 -3.70 -9.20 31.06
C THR A 281 -3.97 -10.72 31.10
N GLY A 282 -3.58 -11.37 32.19
CA GLY A 282 -3.82 -12.80 32.37
C GLY A 282 -3.00 -13.66 31.41
N ALA A 283 -3.62 -14.59 30.72
CA ALA A 283 -2.96 -15.55 29.82
C ALA A 283 -2.40 -14.92 28.55
N ASP A 284 -2.91 -13.76 28.15
CA ASP A 284 -2.45 -13.06 26.93
C ASP A 284 -1.48 -11.92 27.23
N ALA A 285 -1.04 -11.73 28.47
CA ALA A 285 -0.17 -10.62 28.88
C ALA A 285 1.20 -10.64 28.16
N ASP A 286 1.68 -11.80 27.78
CA ASP A 286 2.92 -12.02 27.03
C ASP A 286 2.86 -11.60 25.56
N LYS A 287 1.65 -11.40 25.03
CA LYS A 287 1.41 -10.86 23.69
C LYS A 287 1.53 -9.33 23.63
N ASN A 288 1.60 -8.63 24.78
CA ASN A 288 1.79 -7.19 24.77
C ASN A 288 3.08 -6.81 24.06
N ILE A 289 2.97 -5.84 23.15
CA ILE A 289 4.11 -5.32 22.38
C ILE A 289 4.78 -4.20 23.21
N ASP A 290 6.11 -4.27 23.35
CA ASP A 290 6.85 -3.19 24.01
C ASP A 290 6.62 -1.86 23.28
N GLN A 291 6.38 -0.79 24.04
CA GLN A 291 6.04 0.52 23.47
C GLN A 291 7.12 1.07 22.53
N LYS A 292 8.41 0.86 22.85
CA LYS A 292 9.50 1.34 21.99
C LYS A 292 9.61 0.49 20.73
N GLU A 293 9.40 -0.82 20.84
CA GLU A 293 9.37 -1.74 19.71
C GLU A 293 8.21 -1.40 18.78
N ALA A 294 7.01 -1.21 19.31
CA ALA A 294 5.84 -0.78 18.52
C ALA A 294 6.10 0.52 17.75
N LEU A 295 6.67 1.53 18.42
CA LEU A 295 7.02 2.80 17.76
C LEU A 295 8.10 2.60 16.69
N LYS A 296 9.11 1.76 16.96
CA LYS A 296 10.17 1.46 15.99
C LYS A 296 9.61 0.83 14.74
N GLN A 297 8.79 -0.21 14.89
CA GLN A 297 8.15 -0.93 13.79
C GLN A 297 7.25 0.01 12.97
N ILE A 298 6.39 0.79 13.62
CA ILE A 298 5.47 1.71 12.93
C ILE A 298 6.25 2.81 12.19
N PHE A 299 7.24 3.44 12.80
CA PHE A 299 7.98 4.52 12.12
C PHE A 299 8.89 4.00 11.01
N ALA A 300 9.48 2.82 11.17
CA ALA A 300 10.22 2.15 10.11
C ALA A 300 9.26 1.79 8.95
N GLY A 301 8.14 1.15 9.25
CA GLY A 301 7.12 0.80 8.26
C GLY A 301 6.57 2.02 7.50
N MET A 302 6.24 3.12 8.19
CA MET A 302 5.84 4.37 7.53
C MET A 302 6.92 4.91 6.59
N GLY A 303 8.19 4.86 7.00
CA GLY A 303 9.32 5.31 6.18
C GLY A 303 9.53 4.42 4.97
N MET A 304 9.51 3.11 5.17
CA MET A 304 9.66 2.08 4.14
C MET A 304 8.50 2.15 3.13
N PHE A 305 7.26 2.25 3.60
CA PHE A 305 6.09 2.37 2.74
C PHE A 305 6.18 3.56 1.78
N ILE A 306 6.47 4.76 2.27
CA ILE A 306 6.50 5.95 1.40
C ILE A 306 7.74 5.99 0.48
N LYS A 307 8.86 5.40 0.92
CA LYS A 307 10.14 5.44 0.22
C LYS A 307 10.36 4.28 -0.75
N SER A 308 10.10 3.06 -0.31
CA SER A 308 10.32 1.84 -1.09
C SER A 308 9.04 1.42 -1.79
N GLU A 309 7.97 1.16 -1.08
CA GLU A 309 6.72 0.69 -1.68
C GLU A 309 6.12 1.72 -2.65
N LEU A 310 5.73 2.91 -2.18
CA LEU A 310 5.06 3.88 -3.04
C LEU A 310 6.01 4.53 -4.05
N ALA A 311 7.19 5.02 -3.60
CA ALA A 311 8.06 5.78 -4.49
C ALA A 311 8.88 4.89 -5.43
N ASN A 312 9.27 3.69 -5.00
CA ASN A 312 10.08 2.79 -5.83
C ASN A 312 9.20 1.80 -6.58
N GLU A 313 8.51 0.89 -5.89
CA GLU A 313 7.79 -0.21 -6.55
C GLU A 313 6.61 0.30 -7.38
N ARG A 314 5.78 1.21 -6.85
CA ARG A 314 4.58 1.69 -7.55
C ARG A 314 4.81 2.85 -8.52
N ILE A 315 5.95 3.56 -8.44
CA ILE A 315 6.21 4.71 -9.32
C ILE A 315 7.50 4.55 -10.11
N ALA A 316 8.64 4.26 -9.44
CA ALA A 316 9.92 4.30 -10.12
C ALA A 316 10.08 3.16 -11.12
N VAL A 317 9.65 1.95 -10.78
CA VAL A 317 9.70 0.79 -11.67
C VAL A 317 8.95 1.12 -12.96
N ALA A 318 7.70 1.58 -12.87
CA ALA A 318 6.88 1.92 -14.03
C ALA A 318 7.46 3.06 -14.88
N VAL A 319 8.06 4.11 -14.28
CA VAL A 319 8.52 5.30 -15.02
C VAL A 319 9.95 5.19 -15.56
N LEU A 320 10.83 4.43 -14.91
CA LEU A 320 12.24 4.30 -15.30
C LEU A 320 12.49 3.14 -16.27
N THR A 321 11.68 2.11 -16.19
CA THR A 321 11.59 1.01 -17.16
C THR A 321 10.17 0.99 -17.72
N PRO A 322 9.78 1.95 -18.59
CA PRO A 322 8.38 2.16 -18.94
C PRO A 322 7.67 0.86 -19.29
N SER A 323 6.83 0.44 -18.38
CA SER A 323 6.08 -0.81 -18.44
C SER A 323 4.74 -0.58 -17.75
N GLU A 324 3.68 -0.94 -18.41
CA GLU A 324 2.34 -0.91 -17.89
C GLU A 324 2.10 -2.07 -16.90
N GLU A 325 2.74 -3.21 -17.11
CA GLU A 325 2.69 -4.33 -16.16
C GLU A 325 3.22 -3.94 -14.76
N ASP A 326 4.14 -2.97 -14.71
CA ASP A 326 4.66 -2.42 -13.46
C ASP A 326 3.77 -1.28 -12.91
N GLU A 327 2.69 -0.94 -13.59
CA GLU A 327 1.70 0.04 -13.17
C GLU A 327 0.67 -0.60 -12.24
N HIS A 328 0.48 0.01 -11.06
CA HIS A 328 -0.34 -0.53 -9.97
C HIS A 328 -1.81 -0.44 -10.25
N SER A 329 -2.63 -0.91 -10.82
CA SER A 329 -4.04 -0.79 -11.25
C SER A 329 -4.15 -0.40 -12.73
N CYS A 330 -3.33 -1.09 -13.58
CA CYS A 330 -3.30 -0.84 -15.01
C CYS A 330 -4.64 -1.18 -15.70
N PHE A 331 -5.33 -2.25 -15.31
CA PHE A 331 -6.57 -2.69 -15.97
C PHE A 331 -7.68 -1.65 -15.96
N SER A 332 -7.73 -0.84 -14.92
CA SER A 332 -8.74 0.22 -14.74
C SER A 332 -8.22 1.63 -14.97
N ASP A 333 -6.93 1.81 -15.30
CA ASP A 333 -6.21 3.10 -15.35
C ASP A 333 -6.28 3.90 -14.04
N ASN A 334 -6.34 3.19 -12.89
CA ASN A 334 -6.57 3.82 -11.59
C ASN A 334 -5.30 4.16 -10.80
N THR A 335 -4.11 3.91 -11.34
CA THR A 335 -2.81 4.12 -10.66
C THR A 335 -2.65 5.52 -10.11
N HIS A 336 -3.12 6.54 -10.81
CA HIS A 336 -3.10 7.93 -10.34
C HIS A 336 -3.86 8.12 -9.02
N ARG A 337 -4.92 7.33 -8.79
CA ARG A 337 -5.71 7.36 -7.55
C ARG A 337 -5.04 6.55 -6.45
N ASP A 338 -4.44 5.42 -6.78
CA ASP A 338 -3.66 4.64 -5.83
C ASP A 338 -2.49 5.47 -5.26
N ILE A 339 -1.76 6.20 -6.12
CA ILE A 339 -0.70 7.12 -5.69
C ILE A 339 -1.24 8.18 -4.72
N ASP A 340 -2.38 8.80 -5.03
CA ASP A 340 -3.00 9.84 -4.19
C ASP A 340 -3.44 9.28 -2.82
N THR A 341 -4.15 8.16 -2.81
CA THR A 341 -4.69 7.57 -1.58
C THR A 341 -3.60 6.95 -0.70
N ASN A 342 -2.59 6.33 -1.29
CA ASN A 342 -1.43 5.81 -0.57
C ASN A 342 -0.62 6.94 0.09
N TYR A 343 -0.39 8.03 -0.62
CA TYR A 343 0.22 9.22 -0.03
C TYR A 343 -0.65 9.80 1.10
N LYS A 344 -1.97 9.88 0.92
CA LYS A 344 -2.91 10.33 1.96
C LYS A 344 -2.85 9.44 3.19
N SER A 345 -2.75 8.13 3.04
CA SER A 345 -2.57 7.18 4.14
C SER A 345 -1.38 7.58 5.03
N PHE A 346 -0.21 7.78 4.41
CA PHE A 346 0.98 8.26 5.10
C PHE A 346 0.76 9.62 5.78
N LYS A 347 0.21 10.58 5.05
CA LYS A 347 -0.05 11.94 5.57
C LYS A 347 -1.00 11.92 6.76
N TYR A 348 -2.01 11.05 6.76
CA TYR A 348 -2.92 10.90 7.89
C TYR A 348 -2.18 10.48 9.15
N LEU A 349 -1.29 9.48 9.07
CA LEU A 349 -0.49 9.04 10.20
C LEU A 349 0.51 10.12 10.67
N LEU A 350 1.15 10.82 9.74
CA LEU A 350 2.11 11.88 10.04
C LEU A 350 1.47 13.08 10.76
N THR A 351 0.27 13.48 10.33
CA THR A 351 -0.42 14.67 10.85
C THR A 351 -1.46 14.35 11.93
N GLY A 352 -1.88 13.07 12.04
CA GLY A 352 -2.99 12.65 12.88
C GLY A 352 -4.36 13.13 12.38
N GLN A 353 -4.47 13.57 11.11
CA GLN A 353 -5.70 14.11 10.54
C GLN A 353 -6.24 13.22 9.42
N ILE A 354 -7.53 12.92 9.48
CA ILE A 354 -8.28 12.28 8.39
C ILE A 354 -9.25 13.34 7.82
N GLU A 355 -9.13 13.64 6.54
CA GLU A 355 -9.96 14.66 5.84
C GLU A 355 -10.05 15.98 6.62
N GLY A 356 -8.90 16.46 7.12
CA GLY A 356 -8.77 17.72 7.86
C GLY A 356 -9.29 17.69 9.31
N LYS A 357 -9.80 16.56 9.79
CA LYS A 357 -10.25 16.39 11.17
C LYS A 357 -9.16 15.70 11.99
N GLN A 358 -8.81 16.27 13.16
CA GLN A 358 -7.86 15.65 14.09
C GLN A 358 -8.48 14.39 14.70
N VAL A 359 -7.88 13.24 14.43
CA VAL A 359 -8.29 11.91 14.91
C VAL A 359 -7.19 11.27 15.74
N GLY A 360 -5.96 11.31 15.26
CA GLY A 360 -4.77 10.79 15.89
C GLY A 360 -3.82 11.86 16.42
N PHE A 361 -2.59 11.47 16.67
CA PHE A 361 -1.53 12.35 17.19
C PHE A 361 -0.76 13.03 16.05
N ASN A 362 -0.46 14.32 16.18
CA ASN A 362 0.32 15.05 15.19
C ASN A 362 1.82 14.89 15.45
N LEU A 363 2.50 14.03 14.69
CA LEU A 363 3.93 13.79 14.81
C LEU A 363 4.77 15.03 14.48
N LEU A 364 4.30 15.91 13.58
CA LEU A 364 5.00 17.15 13.25
C LEU A 364 5.08 18.13 14.42
N SER A 365 4.26 17.94 15.47
CA SER A 365 4.36 18.72 16.71
C SER A 365 5.61 18.41 17.53
N GLN A 366 6.27 17.28 17.27
CA GLN A 366 7.42 16.81 18.06
C GLN A 366 8.77 17.23 17.46
N VAL A 367 8.83 17.59 16.20
CA VAL A 367 10.05 18.05 15.53
C VAL A 367 10.26 19.55 15.72
N SER A 368 11.49 20.05 15.52
CA SER A 368 11.79 21.49 15.59
C SER A 368 11.03 22.27 14.51
N ALA A 369 10.89 23.59 14.71
CA ALA A 369 10.20 24.46 13.76
C ALA A 369 10.84 24.43 12.36
N ASP A 370 12.16 24.37 12.26
CA ASP A 370 12.88 24.29 10.97
C ASP A 370 12.66 22.94 10.29
N GLN A 371 12.71 21.84 11.06
CA GLN A 371 12.43 20.50 10.54
C GLN A 371 10.98 20.37 10.06
N ARG A 372 10.04 20.92 10.83
CA ARG A 372 8.62 20.97 10.44
C ARG A 372 8.43 21.71 9.12
N LYS A 373 9.01 22.90 8.99
CA LYS A 373 8.93 23.71 7.77
C LYS A 373 9.50 22.97 6.56
N ASP A 374 10.60 22.25 6.73
CA ASP A 374 11.21 21.45 5.67
C ASP A 374 10.29 20.29 5.23
N ILE A 375 9.70 19.56 6.19
CA ILE A 375 8.73 18.47 5.91
C ILE A 375 7.45 19.03 5.26
N GLU A 376 6.89 20.13 5.77
CA GLU A 376 5.71 20.78 5.18
C GLU A 376 5.99 21.28 3.75
N GLY A 377 7.21 21.72 3.46
CA GLY A 377 7.64 22.09 2.11
C GLY A 377 7.67 20.87 1.17
N LEU A 378 8.15 19.71 1.63
CA LEU A 378 8.08 18.46 0.85
C LEU A 378 6.65 18.02 0.61
N ILE A 379 5.80 18.06 1.63
CA ILE A 379 4.37 17.76 1.54
C ILE A 379 3.72 18.60 0.45
N ALA A 380 3.92 19.92 0.46
CA ALA A 380 3.34 20.81 -0.54
C ALA A 380 3.79 20.48 -1.98
N ASN A 381 5.08 20.17 -2.17
CA ASN A 381 5.60 19.78 -3.48
C ASN A 381 5.01 18.44 -3.96
N ILE A 382 4.88 17.47 -3.07
CA ILE A 382 4.30 16.16 -3.38
C ILE A 382 2.84 16.33 -3.79
N GLU A 383 2.06 17.08 -3.01
CA GLU A 383 0.64 17.34 -3.30
C GLU A 383 0.42 18.06 -4.63
N GLU A 384 1.25 19.04 -4.96
CA GLU A 384 1.21 19.73 -6.27
C GLU A 384 1.47 18.74 -7.42
N ARG A 385 2.43 17.81 -7.25
CA ARG A 385 2.79 16.83 -8.27
C ARG A 385 1.72 15.77 -8.43
N ILE A 386 1.18 15.23 -7.34
CA ILE A 386 0.09 14.26 -7.35
C ILE A 386 -1.14 14.90 -8.01
N ALA A 387 -1.51 16.12 -7.64
CA ALA A 387 -2.64 16.82 -8.24
C ALA A 387 -2.48 16.99 -9.75
N LYS A 388 -1.26 17.25 -10.24
CA LYS A 388 -0.98 17.32 -11.67
C LYS A 388 -1.14 15.97 -12.37
N VAL A 389 -0.63 14.88 -11.77
CA VAL A 389 -0.78 13.53 -12.31
C VAL A 389 -2.27 13.15 -12.39
N ASP A 390 -3.00 13.38 -11.30
CA ASP A 390 -4.43 13.07 -11.18
C ASP A 390 -5.30 13.88 -12.15
N GLU A 391 -5.04 15.19 -12.30
CA GLU A 391 -5.75 16.04 -13.27
C GLU A 391 -5.53 15.59 -14.71
N LEU A 392 -4.29 15.27 -15.06
CA LEU A 392 -3.97 14.78 -16.41
C LEU A 392 -4.64 13.43 -16.68
N ALA A 393 -4.60 12.52 -15.72
CA ALA A 393 -5.22 11.20 -15.84
C ALA A 393 -6.75 11.29 -16.05
N LYS A 394 -7.42 12.25 -15.43
CA LYS A 394 -8.87 12.47 -15.56
C LYS A 394 -9.30 13.19 -16.84
N THR A 395 -8.40 13.92 -17.49
CA THR A 395 -8.80 14.87 -18.54
C THR A 395 -8.13 14.68 -19.88
N LYS A 396 -6.94 14.05 -19.91
CA LYS A 396 -6.12 14.08 -21.10
C LYS A 396 -5.35 12.79 -21.37
N MET A 397 -4.68 12.23 -20.37
CA MET A 397 -3.83 11.05 -20.52
C MET A 397 -3.71 10.29 -19.22
N HIS A 398 -3.94 8.99 -19.26
CA HIS A 398 -3.78 8.09 -18.14
C HIS A 398 -2.32 8.04 -17.67
N PHE A 399 -2.04 7.34 -16.58
CA PHE A 399 -0.71 7.34 -15.98
C PHE A 399 0.32 6.69 -16.90
N ASP A 400 -0.01 5.60 -17.57
CA ASP A 400 0.80 4.92 -18.60
C ASP A 400 1.27 5.86 -19.71
N TYR A 401 0.38 6.73 -20.23
CA TYR A 401 0.76 7.75 -21.19
C TYR A 401 1.65 8.84 -20.59
N GLN A 402 1.46 9.18 -19.32
CA GLN A 402 2.31 10.16 -18.65
C GLN A 402 3.74 9.66 -18.45
N ILE A 403 3.95 8.33 -18.27
CA ILE A 403 5.28 7.72 -18.17
C ILE A 403 5.92 7.42 -19.52
N HIS A 404 5.17 7.48 -20.62
CA HIS A 404 5.69 7.18 -21.95
C HIS A 404 6.92 8.07 -22.29
N PRO A 405 7.99 7.50 -22.90
CA PRO A 405 9.24 8.20 -23.17
C PRO A 405 9.09 9.48 -24.01
N GLU A 406 8.04 9.64 -24.79
CA GLU A 406 7.77 10.84 -25.57
C GLU A 406 7.16 11.97 -24.71
N ASN A 407 6.47 11.66 -23.62
CA ASN A 407 5.84 12.61 -22.69
C ASN A 407 6.83 13.07 -21.61
N LYS A 408 7.96 13.64 -22.04
CA LYS A 408 9.13 13.94 -21.20
C LYS A 408 8.85 14.85 -20.01
N GLU A 409 7.94 15.80 -20.14
CA GLU A 409 7.63 16.75 -19.03
C GLU A 409 6.73 16.10 -17.99
N GLU A 410 5.84 15.22 -18.41
CA GLU A 410 4.95 14.43 -17.55
C GLU A 410 5.78 13.38 -16.79
N ALA A 411 6.57 12.57 -17.49
CA ALA A 411 7.49 11.59 -16.90
C ALA A 411 8.47 12.25 -15.93
N LYS A 412 9.00 13.43 -16.27
CA LYS A 412 9.87 14.20 -15.38
C LYS A 412 9.14 14.70 -14.11
N ASN A 413 7.85 15.03 -14.19
CA ASN A 413 7.06 15.37 -13.01
C ASN A 413 6.93 14.15 -12.09
N ILE A 414 6.68 12.97 -12.65
CA ILE A 414 6.55 11.69 -11.92
C ILE A 414 7.88 11.30 -11.26
N VAL A 415 9.01 11.42 -11.98
CA VAL A 415 10.35 11.19 -11.40
C VAL A 415 10.65 12.15 -10.24
N ARG A 416 10.22 13.40 -10.34
CA ARG A 416 10.37 14.37 -9.23
C ARG A 416 9.45 14.01 -8.05
N LEU A 417 8.22 13.58 -8.32
CA LEU A 417 7.31 13.06 -7.29
C LEU A 417 7.97 11.91 -6.53
N LYS A 418 8.45 10.90 -7.25
CA LYS A 418 9.20 9.77 -6.68
C LYS A 418 10.35 10.23 -5.78
N ASN A 419 11.15 11.17 -6.24
CA ASN A 419 12.31 11.68 -5.47
C ASN A 419 11.88 12.44 -4.21
N ASP A 420 10.78 13.18 -4.25
CA ASP A 420 10.28 13.93 -3.09
C ASP A 420 9.63 13.00 -2.07
N LEU A 421 8.94 11.93 -2.50
CA LEU A 421 8.44 10.86 -1.63
C LEU A 421 9.59 10.13 -0.91
N ARG A 422 10.66 9.75 -1.61
CA ARG A 422 11.84 9.13 -0.99
C ARG A 422 12.47 10.03 0.08
N LYS A 423 12.60 11.33 -0.19
CA LYS A 423 13.09 12.30 0.82
C LYS A 423 12.13 12.38 2.02
N LEU A 424 10.83 12.30 1.78
CA LEU A 424 9.84 12.33 2.86
C LEU A 424 9.97 11.08 3.75
N GLY A 425 10.20 9.89 3.16
CA GLY A 425 10.49 8.67 3.91
C GLY A 425 11.74 8.81 4.80
N ASP A 426 12.83 9.40 4.27
CA ASP A 426 14.03 9.68 5.06
C ASP A 426 13.77 10.63 6.24
N LYS A 427 12.74 11.51 6.18
CA LYS A 427 12.36 12.36 7.32
C LYS A 427 11.79 11.59 8.48
N MET A 428 11.34 10.35 8.30
CA MET A 428 10.87 9.50 9.39
C MET A 428 11.96 9.23 10.42
N ILE A 429 13.24 9.23 10.03
CA ILE A 429 14.38 9.14 10.96
C ILE A 429 14.38 10.32 11.95
N LEU A 430 14.09 11.53 11.47
CA LEU A 430 14.01 12.72 12.33
C LEU A 430 12.78 12.69 13.25
N VAL A 431 11.64 12.25 12.72
CA VAL A 431 10.38 12.11 13.46
C VAL A 431 10.54 11.07 14.57
N ALA A 432 11.09 9.90 14.24
CA ALA A 432 11.37 8.83 15.19
C ALA A 432 12.30 9.30 16.31
N LYS A 433 13.39 10.01 15.96
CA LYS A 433 14.32 10.59 16.94
C LYS A 433 13.63 11.57 17.89
N ALA A 434 12.72 12.40 17.39
CA ALA A 434 11.94 13.33 18.22
C ALA A 434 11.01 12.60 19.21
N MET A 435 10.60 11.38 18.87
CA MET A 435 9.81 10.46 19.70
C MET A 435 10.68 9.52 20.57
N GLY A 436 12.00 9.72 20.60
CA GLY A 436 12.94 8.92 21.38
C GLY A 436 13.30 7.56 20.78
N ILE A 437 13.03 7.35 19.51
CA ILE A 437 13.35 6.12 18.76
C ILE A 437 14.52 6.39 17.82
N SER A 438 15.47 5.46 17.76
CA SER A 438 16.59 5.53 16.82
C SER A 438 16.29 4.68 15.61
N LEU A 439 16.29 5.31 14.43
CA LEU A 439 16.24 4.63 13.12
C LEU A 439 17.45 5.04 12.30
N THR A 440 17.85 4.15 11.40
CA THR A 440 18.87 4.36 10.35
C THR A 440 18.21 4.52 8.98
N ALA A 441 18.98 4.79 7.96
CA ALA A 441 18.48 4.80 6.58
C ALA A 441 18.04 3.41 6.11
N GLU A 442 18.66 2.36 6.63
CA GLU A 442 18.31 0.98 6.33
C GLU A 442 16.96 0.58 6.94
N ASP A 443 16.63 1.08 8.14
CA ASP A 443 15.33 0.81 8.79
C ASP A 443 14.13 1.41 8.03
N VAL A 444 14.34 2.40 7.16
CA VAL A 444 13.30 3.07 6.36
C VAL A 444 13.42 2.78 4.87
N THR A 445 14.14 1.73 4.48
CA THR A 445 14.35 1.32 3.09
C THR A 445 14.21 -0.17 3.01
N ASP A 446 13.41 -0.66 2.09
CA ASP A 446 13.31 -2.08 1.83
C ASP A 446 14.64 -2.61 1.25
N ALA A 447 15.16 -3.67 1.86
CA ALA A 447 16.41 -4.30 1.41
C ALA A 447 16.24 -5.01 0.05
N GLU A 448 15.02 -5.39 -0.28
CA GLU A 448 14.64 -6.12 -1.49
C GLU A 448 14.03 -5.22 -2.56
N GLU A 449 13.92 -3.88 -2.30
CA GLU A 449 13.39 -2.95 -3.32
C GLU A 449 14.13 -3.11 -4.66
N THR A 450 13.38 -3.03 -5.75
CA THR A 450 13.90 -3.13 -7.12
C THR A 450 15.01 -2.10 -7.35
N LYS A 451 16.19 -2.56 -7.75
CA LYS A 451 17.35 -1.72 -8.00
C LYS A 451 17.32 -1.22 -9.44
N LEU A 452 17.01 0.05 -9.61
CA LEU A 452 16.88 0.77 -10.88
C LEU A 452 18.11 1.57 -11.21
#